data_61d32f7fe3db310cf7e5ac2182445ce4
#
_entry.id   61d32f7fe3db310cf7e5ac2182445ce4
#
_cell.length_a   1.000
_cell.length_b   1.000
_cell.length_c   1.000
_cell.angle_alpha   90.00
_cell.angle_beta   90.00
_cell.angle_gamma   90.00
#
_symmetry.space_group_name_H-M   'P 1'
#
loop_
_entity.id
_entity.type
_entity.pdbx_description
1 polymer ?
#
loop_
_entity_poly.entity_id
_entity_poly.type
_entity_poly.pdbx_seq_one_letter_code
_entity_poly.pdbx_strand_id
1 'polypeptide(L)'
;MVEMPSIGKRVKLVADGPAGSTSREGVVLPGAAQDHITIKLANGYNVSYPFDMVKTIEEIGDSSTSESANLSIEQNQDLPKVTIIHTGGTIASKVDYATGAVIARFEPEELLASVPEILEIANIDAKKIGNMWSDDIRPVHWNMMIDACQEAFDSGSVGVVITHGTDTLHVSASALSFAFAGNGGKPAGRIVFTGSQRSSDRASSDATENLLSAVYWAANGSEVSGDGDAAVTVMHAGSGDGICAVSPGVGVRKMHSTRRDAFQMVNGERISEISISREGLSHTPVSKSQNREVTKPTKYDTAIKIAQFIAGPHLHSDLIEAAQKADYSAIIIHGTGLGHLPIENSNGDAPENDELANTIEHSSIPVIVANQCINGPVDLNVYSKGRNQQEIGVLGHGSTASPEALLAKVHWALSNGKDLTILSENLCGENESSLMN
;
A
#
# COMPACT_ATOMS: atom_id res chain seq x y z
N MET A 1 -45.81 9.99 16.00
CA MET A 1 -44.63 9.41 15.36
C MET A 1 -43.98 10.53 14.56
N VAL A 2 -42.71 10.76 14.76
CA VAL A 2 -41.97 11.77 13.99
C VAL A 2 -41.80 11.18 12.58
N GLU A 3 -42.18 11.94 11.55
CA GLU A 3 -42.02 11.54 10.15
C GLU A 3 -40.50 11.46 9.84
N MET A 4 -40.03 10.32 9.32
CA MET A 4 -38.63 10.08 9.09
C MET A 4 -38.20 10.70 7.77
N PRO A 5 -37.19 11.59 7.79
CA PRO A 5 -36.66 12.18 6.57
C PRO A 5 -35.96 11.13 5.70
N SER A 6 -35.99 11.37 4.41
CA SER A 6 -35.30 10.49 3.44
C SER A 6 -33.78 10.54 3.62
N ILE A 7 -33.12 9.43 3.30
CA ILE A 7 -31.64 9.33 3.26
C ILE A 7 -31.11 10.44 2.34
N GLY A 8 -30.00 11.09 2.77
CA GLY A 8 -29.37 12.19 2.04
C GLY A 8 -29.91 13.58 2.39
N LYS A 9 -31.00 13.69 3.16
CA LYS A 9 -31.51 14.98 3.62
C LYS A 9 -30.68 15.52 4.79
N ARG A 10 -30.46 16.84 4.78
CA ARG A 10 -29.85 17.53 5.91
C ARG A 10 -30.91 17.86 6.95
N VAL A 11 -30.67 17.44 8.17
CA VAL A 11 -31.66 17.55 9.25
C VAL A 11 -31.04 18.20 10.49
N LYS A 12 -31.92 18.85 11.27
CA LYS A 12 -31.66 19.19 12.66
C LYS A 12 -32.45 18.23 13.53
N LEU A 13 -31.74 17.44 14.33
CA LEU A 13 -32.31 16.41 15.18
C LEU A 13 -32.12 16.78 16.64
N VAL A 14 -33.18 16.66 17.44
CA VAL A 14 -33.13 16.76 18.91
C VAL A 14 -33.46 15.41 19.49
N ALA A 15 -32.53 14.86 20.27
CA ALA A 15 -32.71 13.57 20.95
C ALA A 15 -32.40 13.68 22.45
N ASP A 16 -33.10 12.89 23.26
CA ASP A 16 -32.78 12.72 24.67
C ASP A 16 -31.63 11.71 24.85
N GLY A 17 -30.80 11.98 25.83
CA GLY A 17 -29.70 11.08 26.24
C GLY A 17 -29.52 11.12 27.74
N PRO A 18 -28.65 10.30 28.33
CA PRO A 18 -28.41 10.22 29.78
C PRO A 18 -28.00 11.56 30.40
N ALA A 19 -27.48 12.49 29.61
CA ALA A 19 -27.04 13.83 30.05
C ALA A 19 -28.03 14.93 29.68
N GLY A 20 -29.28 14.59 29.26
CA GLY A 20 -30.32 15.51 28.80
C GLY A 20 -30.48 15.57 27.29
N SER A 21 -31.34 16.53 26.81
CA SER A 21 -31.60 16.68 25.38
C SER A 21 -30.38 17.31 24.66
N THR A 22 -29.99 16.72 23.54
CA THR A 22 -28.93 17.25 22.66
C THR A 22 -29.49 17.57 21.29
N SER A 23 -29.07 18.71 20.70
CA SER A 23 -29.38 19.06 19.32
C SER A 23 -28.20 18.83 18.42
N ARG A 24 -28.41 18.16 17.28
CA ARG A 24 -27.39 17.87 16.29
C ARG A 24 -27.88 18.18 14.89
N GLU A 25 -26.99 18.68 14.04
CA GLU A 25 -27.25 18.85 12.62
C GLU A 25 -26.38 17.88 11.84
N GLY A 26 -26.95 17.25 10.80
CA GLY A 26 -26.22 16.28 9.99
C GLY A 26 -27.03 15.80 8.80
N VAL A 27 -26.43 14.95 7.98
CA VAL A 27 -27.07 14.32 6.83
C VAL A 27 -27.55 12.93 7.21
N VAL A 28 -28.80 12.60 6.90
CA VAL A 28 -29.40 11.29 7.18
C VAL A 28 -28.70 10.22 6.36
N LEU A 29 -28.21 9.18 7.05
CA LEU A 29 -27.60 7.98 6.48
C LEU A 29 -28.53 6.78 6.65
N PRO A 30 -28.26 5.65 5.95
CA PRO A 30 -28.88 4.38 6.27
C PRO A 30 -28.71 4.06 7.76
N GLY A 31 -29.77 3.63 8.42
CA GLY A 31 -29.75 3.34 9.86
C GLY A 31 -28.80 2.19 10.20
N ALA A 32 -28.10 2.31 11.32
CA ALA A 32 -27.26 1.23 11.87
C ALA A 32 -28.12 0.03 12.35
N ALA A 33 -29.39 0.27 12.66
CA ALA A 33 -30.42 -0.71 13.02
C ALA A 33 -31.79 -0.25 12.52
N GLN A 34 -32.75 -1.16 12.43
CA GLN A 34 -34.09 -0.86 11.87
C GLN A 34 -34.88 0.18 12.66
N ASP A 35 -34.57 0.33 13.95
CA ASP A 35 -35.22 1.25 14.89
C ASP A 35 -34.35 2.49 15.23
N HIS A 36 -33.33 2.79 14.41
CA HIS A 36 -32.41 3.90 14.62
C HIS A 36 -32.40 4.87 13.44
N ILE A 37 -32.24 6.16 13.73
CA ILE A 37 -31.80 7.14 12.76
C ILE A 37 -30.31 7.42 12.92
N THR A 38 -29.57 7.35 11.83
CA THR A 38 -28.15 7.69 11.78
C THR A 38 -27.97 8.99 11.01
N ILE A 39 -27.26 9.94 11.61
CA ILE A 39 -26.89 11.19 10.95
C ILE A 39 -25.39 11.37 10.92
N LYS A 40 -24.86 11.88 9.81
CA LYS A 40 -23.48 12.30 9.66
C LYS A 40 -23.34 13.76 10.03
N LEU A 41 -22.52 14.04 11.02
CA LEU A 41 -22.21 15.39 11.50
C LEU A 41 -21.19 16.08 10.57
N ALA A 42 -21.14 17.41 10.62
CA ALA A 42 -20.18 18.21 9.84
C ALA A 42 -18.69 17.87 10.11
N ASN A 43 -18.39 17.34 11.31
CA ASN A 43 -17.06 16.89 11.69
C ASN A 43 -16.73 15.44 11.21
N GLY A 44 -17.58 14.85 10.37
CA GLY A 44 -17.39 13.53 9.79
C GLY A 44 -17.84 12.33 10.63
N TYR A 45 -18.23 12.53 11.90
CA TYR A 45 -18.73 11.44 12.74
C TYR A 45 -20.17 11.07 12.41
N ASN A 46 -20.46 9.77 12.46
CA ASN A 46 -21.83 9.25 12.41
C ASN A 46 -22.35 9.06 13.82
N VAL A 47 -23.55 9.54 14.07
CA VAL A 47 -24.24 9.36 15.35
C VAL A 47 -25.59 8.71 15.08
N SER A 48 -25.87 7.62 15.80
CA SER A 48 -27.15 6.90 15.72
C SER A 48 -27.97 7.09 16.98
N TYR A 49 -29.25 7.35 16.80
CA TYR A 49 -30.22 7.49 17.88
C TYR A 49 -31.36 6.51 17.68
N PRO A 50 -31.79 5.75 18.74
CA PRO A 50 -33.03 5.03 18.72
C PRO A 50 -34.21 5.99 18.46
N PHE A 51 -35.21 5.56 17.70
CA PHE A 51 -36.36 6.41 17.35
C PHE A 51 -37.14 6.91 18.54
N ASP A 52 -37.18 6.13 19.62
CA ASP A 52 -37.86 6.49 20.88
C ASP A 52 -37.15 7.62 21.66
N MET A 53 -35.87 7.83 21.40
CA MET A 53 -35.09 8.93 21.97
C MET A 53 -35.20 10.22 21.17
N VAL A 54 -35.74 10.19 19.95
CA VAL A 54 -35.82 11.34 19.06
C VAL A 54 -37.08 12.17 19.37
N LYS A 55 -36.88 13.43 19.78
CA LYS A 55 -37.97 14.38 20.06
C LYS A 55 -38.48 15.08 18.81
N THR A 56 -37.55 15.64 18.05
CA THR A 56 -37.86 16.38 16.83
C THR A 56 -36.83 16.14 15.76
N ILE A 57 -37.28 16.07 14.50
CA ILE A 57 -36.45 16.09 13.31
C ILE A 57 -37.02 17.15 12.39
N GLU A 58 -36.21 18.07 11.97
CA GLU A 58 -36.55 19.13 11.04
C GLU A 58 -35.61 19.03 9.81
N GLU A 59 -36.17 18.89 8.61
CA GLU A 59 -35.41 19.00 7.38
C GLU A 59 -34.97 20.43 7.16
N ILE A 60 -33.64 20.67 7.06
CA ILE A 60 -33.05 22.00 6.88
C ILE A 60 -32.45 22.20 5.48
N GLY A 61 -32.60 21.22 4.61
CA GLY A 61 -32.21 21.28 3.21
C GLY A 61 -31.77 19.93 2.65
N ASP A 62 -31.45 19.92 1.37
CA ASP A 62 -30.78 18.80 0.73
C ASP A 62 -29.28 18.86 1.07
N SER A 63 -28.62 17.69 1.13
CA SER A 63 -27.16 17.69 1.06
C SER A 63 -26.82 18.37 -0.27
N SER A 64 -26.25 19.57 -0.24
CA SER A 64 -25.71 20.16 -1.44
C SER A 64 -24.65 19.17 -1.97
N THR A 65 -24.96 18.47 -3.05
CA THR A 65 -23.91 18.06 -3.95
C THR A 65 -23.23 19.38 -4.31
N SER A 66 -22.03 19.61 -3.78
CA SER A 66 -21.21 20.71 -4.27
C SER A 66 -21.13 20.50 -5.76
N GLU A 67 -21.85 21.32 -6.54
CA GLU A 67 -21.54 21.47 -7.95
C GLU A 67 -20.04 21.70 -7.99
N SER A 68 -19.32 20.82 -8.68
CA SER A 68 -17.93 21.02 -8.98
C SER A 68 -17.84 22.35 -9.72
N ALA A 69 -17.54 23.41 -8.99
CA ALA A 69 -17.14 24.66 -9.61
C ALA A 69 -15.93 24.28 -10.47
N ASN A 70 -16.00 24.51 -11.77
CA ASN A 70 -14.85 24.52 -12.65
C ASN A 70 -13.94 25.67 -12.21
N LEU A 71 -13.23 25.45 -11.11
CA LEU A 71 -12.17 26.33 -10.66
C LEU A 71 -11.00 26.07 -11.59
N SER A 72 -10.80 26.97 -12.57
CA SER A 72 -9.49 27.08 -13.21
C SER A 72 -8.52 27.56 -12.14
N ILE A 73 -7.86 26.62 -11.49
CA ILE A 73 -6.86 26.91 -10.46
C ILE A 73 -5.60 27.36 -11.20
N GLU A 74 -5.27 28.65 -11.10
CA GLU A 74 -3.99 29.14 -11.60
C GLU A 74 -2.86 28.48 -10.83
N GLN A 75 -1.99 27.77 -11.53
CA GLN A 75 -0.82 27.10 -10.96
C GLN A 75 0.46 27.92 -11.24
N ASN A 76 1.36 27.93 -10.29
CA ASN A 76 2.66 28.57 -10.45
C ASN A 76 3.59 27.68 -11.29
N GLN A 77 3.89 28.11 -12.51
CA GLN A 77 4.74 27.39 -13.47
C GLN A 77 6.23 27.39 -13.07
N ASP A 78 6.64 28.23 -12.12
CA ASP A 78 8.03 28.28 -11.61
C ASP A 78 8.31 27.18 -10.58
N LEU A 79 7.26 26.51 -10.06
CA LEU A 79 7.39 25.40 -9.14
C LEU A 79 7.73 24.08 -9.86
N PRO A 80 8.40 23.13 -9.16
CA PRO A 80 8.68 21.82 -9.72
C PRO A 80 7.40 21.12 -10.22
N LYS A 81 7.44 20.53 -11.41
CA LYS A 81 6.30 19.77 -11.93
C LYS A 81 6.22 18.40 -11.26
N VAL A 82 5.07 18.08 -10.68
CA VAL A 82 4.76 16.78 -10.08
C VAL A 82 3.50 16.20 -10.70
N THR A 83 3.53 14.94 -11.11
CA THR A 83 2.33 14.24 -11.62
C THR A 83 1.72 13.39 -10.52
N ILE A 84 0.44 13.58 -10.25
CA ILE A 84 -0.34 12.69 -9.37
C ILE A 84 -1.03 11.64 -10.23
N ILE A 85 -0.71 10.37 -10.01
CA ILE A 85 -1.32 9.21 -10.68
C ILE A 85 -2.31 8.58 -9.71
N HIS A 86 -3.59 8.59 -10.06
CA HIS A 86 -4.63 7.99 -9.25
C HIS A 86 -4.95 6.57 -9.71
N THR A 87 -4.90 5.60 -8.78
CA THR A 87 -5.25 4.20 -9.04
C THR A 87 -6.54 3.76 -8.34
N GLY A 88 -7.00 4.51 -7.36
CA GLY A 88 -8.11 4.17 -6.47
C GLY A 88 -7.77 4.45 -5.00
N GLY A 89 -8.53 3.85 -4.09
CA GLY A 89 -8.29 3.94 -2.65
C GLY A 89 -9.03 5.09 -1.96
N THR A 90 -8.89 5.14 -0.63
CA THR A 90 -9.70 5.99 0.25
C THR A 90 -9.26 7.45 0.32
N ILE A 91 -8.10 7.79 -0.23
CA ILE A 91 -7.54 9.16 -0.13
C ILE A 91 -8.41 10.21 -0.83
N ALA A 92 -9.14 9.79 -1.88
CA ALA A 92 -10.07 10.63 -2.62
C ALA A 92 -11.50 10.06 -2.60
N SER A 93 -11.85 9.31 -1.55
CA SER A 93 -13.18 8.74 -1.43
C SER A 93 -14.14 9.69 -0.72
N LYS A 94 -15.39 9.68 -1.18
CA LYS A 94 -16.53 10.37 -0.54
C LYS A 94 -17.51 9.34 -0.04
N VAL A 95 -18.22 9.66 1.04
CA VAL A 95 -19.37 8.86 1.45
C VAL A 95 -20.50 9.06 0.43
N ASP A 96 -20.95 7.97 -0.14
CA ASP A 96 -22.24 7.95 -0.83
C ASP A 96 -23.37 8.02 0.23
N TYR A 97 -24.01 9.15 0.32
CA TYR A 97 -25.09 9.35 1.29
C TYR A 97 -26.31 8.49 1.01
N ALA A 98 -26.47 7.94 -0.19
CA ALA A 98 -27.58 7.04 -0.52
C ALA A 98 -27.38 5.63 0.05
N THR A 99 -26.14 5.15 0.11
CA THR A 99 -25.80 3.80 0.59
C THR A 99 -25.09 3.79 1.93
N GLY A 100 -24.57 4.94 2.39
CA GLY A 100 -23.68 5.04 3.55
C GLY A 100 -22.28 4.43 3.32
N ALA A 101 -22.03 3.94 2.12
CA ALA A 101 -20.75 3.34 1.74
C ALA A 101 -19.74 4.41 1.35
N VAL A 102 -18.46 4.12 1.58
CA VAL A 102 -17.36 4.93 1.03
C VAL A 102 -17.18 4.52 -0.42
N ILE A 103 -17.42 5.45 -1.35
CA ILE A 103 -17.20 5.23 -2.78
C ILE A 103 -15.92 5.97 -3.17
N ALA A 104 -15.00 5.26 -3.81
CA ALA A 104 -13.86 5.87 -4.44
C ALA A 104 -14.33 6.64 -5.68
N ARG A 105 -14.41 7.95 -5.57
CA ARG A 105 -14.60 8.86 -6.71
C ARG A 105 -13.41 9.81 -6.73
N PHE A 106 -12.73 9.85 -7.85
CA PHE A 106 -11.60 10.75 -8.06
C PHE A 106 -11.85 11.56 -9.33
N GLU A 107 -11.90 12.87 -9.11
CA GLU A 107 -11.67 13.84 -10.17
C GLU A 107 -10.47 14.68 -9.73
N PRO A 108 -9.46 14.89 -10.59
CA PRO A 108 -8.23 15.60 -10.22
C PRO A 108 -8.51 16.97 -9.58
N GLU A 109 -9.48 17.69 -10.10
CA GLU A 109 -9.89 19.03 -9.62
C GLU A 109 -10.45 18.97 -8.19
N GLU A 110 -11.14 17.90 -7.83
CA GLU A 110 -11.69 17.72 -6.47
C GLU A 110 -10.57 17.45 -5.45
N LEU A 111 -9.52 16.73 -5.84
CA LEU A 111 -8.36 16.51 -4.99
C LEU A 111 -7.63 17.83 -4.72
N LEU A 112 -7.36 18.61 -5.78
CA LEU A 112 -6.72 19.92 -5.66
C LEU A 112 -7.55 20.89 -4.81
N ALA A 113 -8.88 20.85 -4.95
CA ALA A 113 -9.78 21.65 -4.13
C ALA A 113 -9.81 21.21 -2.66
N SER A 114 -9.53 19.94 -2.38
CA SER A 114 -9.55 19.41 -1.00
C SER A 114 -8.26 19.68 -0.21
N VAL A 115 -7.13 19.85 -0.91
CA VAL A 115 -5.80 20.12 -0.33
C VAL A 115 -5.11 21.20 -1.18
N PRO A 116 -5.59 22.45 -1.18
CA PRO A 116 -5.03 23.51 -2.02
C PRO A 116 -3.58 23.85 -1.70
N GLU A 117 -3.09 23.52 -0.52
CA GLU A 117 -1.71 23.76 -0.08
C GLU A 117 -0.67 23.06 -0.96
N ILE A 118 -1.04 21.98 -1.67
CA ILE A 118 -0.11 21.30 -2.59
C ILE A 118 0.32 22.19 -3.76
N LEU A 119 -0.51 23.19 -4.13
CA LEU A 119 -0.22 24.14 -5.19
C LEU A 119 0.84 25.19 -4.83
N GLU A 120 1.12 25.33 -3.53
CA GLU A 120 2.23 26.14 -3.03
C GLU A 120 3.58 25.40 -3.09
N ILE A 121 3.53 24.05 -3.26
CA ILE A 121 4.70 23.16 -3.27
C ILE A 121 5.12 22.79 -4.69
N ALA A 122 4.16 22.52 -5.57
CA ALA A 122 4.42 22.01 -6.92
C ALA A 122 3.38 22.46 -7.93
N ASN A 123 3.81 22.52 -9.21
CA ASN A 123 2.92 22.58 -10.35
C ASN A 123 2.38 21.16 -10.62
N ILE A 124 1.09 20.96 -10.39
CA ILE A 124 0.46 19.64 -10.36
C ILE A 124 -0.18 19.28 -11.70
N ASP A 125 0.28 18.18 -12.27
CA ASP A 125 -0.43 17.44 -13.30
C ASP A 125 -1.12 16.23 -12.66
N ALA A 126 -2.29 15.81 -13.17
CA ALA A 126 -3.02 14.70 -12.58
C ALA A 126 -3.54 13.74 -13.66
N LYS A 127 -3.32 12.44 -13.43
CA LYS A 127 -3.72 11.36 -14.33
C LYS A 127 -4.45 10.27 -13.59
N LYS A 128 -5.65 9.94 -14.04
CA LYS A 128 -6.39 8.78 -13.53
C LYS A 128 -6.10 7.58 -14.41
N ILE A 129 -5.56 6.51 -13.84
CA ILE A 129 -5.33 5.23 -14.53
C ILE A 129 -6.29 4.13 -14.09
N GLY A 130 -7.03 4.35 -13.01
CA GLY A 130 -8.01 3.41 -12.51
C GLY A 130 -8.79 3.96 -11.32
N ASN A 131 -9.71 3.15 -10.84
CA ASN A 131 -10.46 3.35 -9.61
C ASN A 131 -10.68 2.00 -8.95
N MET A 132 -9.58 1.38 -8.51
CA MET A 132 -9.53 0.00 -8.06
C MET A 132 -9.45 -0.09 -6.55
N TRP A 133 -10.04 -1.11 -5.97
CA TRP A 133 -9.62 -1.60 -4.66
C TRP A 133 -8.20 -2.14 -4.78
N SER A 134 -7.38 -1.93 -3.77
CA SER A 134 -5.97 -2.35 -3.86
C SER A 134 -5.78 -3.87 -3.90
N ASP A 135 -6.68 -4.62 -3.30
CA ASP A 135 -6.71 -6.09 -3.35
C ASP A 135 -7.09 -6.65 -4.73
N ASP A 136 -7.68 -5.83 -5.61
CA ASP A 136 -7.94 -6.18 -7.02
C ASP A 136 -6.75 -5.87 -7.95
N ILE A 137 -5.68 -5.26 -7.44
CA ILE A 137 -4.48 -4.95 -8.23
C ILE A 137 -3.81 -6.25 -8.69
N ARG A 138 -3.45 -6.29 -10.00
CA ARG A 138 -2.77 -7.39 -10.67
C ARG A 138 -1.53 -6.85 -11.40
N PRO A 139 -0.61 -7.71 -11.87
CA PRO A 139 0.61 -7.27 -12.56
C PRO A 139 0.37 -6.35 -13.78
N VAL A 140 -0.75 -6.49 -14.47
CA VAL A 140 -1.15 -5.57 -15.54
C VAL A 140 -1.29 -4.13 -15.03
N HIS A 141 -1.79 -3.95 -13.81
CA HIS A 141 -1.93 -2.63 -13.21
C HIS A 141 -0.56 -2.04 -12.78
N TRP A 142 0.40 -2.87 -12.35
CA TRP A 142 1.78 -2.42 -12.15
C TRP A 142 2.38 -1.91 -13.45
N ASN A 143 2.15 -2.61 -14.58
CA ASN A 143 2.60 -2.15 -15.89
C ASN A 143 1.95 -0.81 -16.28
N MET A 144 0.68 -0.59 -15.97
CA MET A 144 0.01 0.70 -16.19
C MET A 144 0.63 1.82 -15.34
N MET A 145 0.97 1.53 -14.06
CA MET A 145 1.66 2.49 -13.19
C MET A 145 3.06 2.82 -13.71
N ILE A 146 3.81 1.81 -14.17
CA ILE A 146 5.16 1.97 -14.76
C ILE A 146 5.09 2.88 -15.98
N ASP A 147 4.13 2.63 -16.91
CA ASP A 147 3.96 3.47 -18.10
C ASP A 147 3.61 4.90 -17.73
N ALA A 148 2.67 5.08 -16.79
CA ALA A 148 2.26 6.41 -16.35
C ALA A 148 3.40 7.20 -15.69
N CYS A 149 4.26 6.52 -14.90
CA CYS A 149 5.47 7.14 -14.33
C CYS A 149 6.45 7.57 -15.45
N GLN A 150 6.73 6.69 -16.41
CA GLN A 150 7.64 7.01 -17.50
C GLN A 150 7.12 8.18 -18.35
N GLU A 151 5.84 8.17 -18.71
CA GLU A 151 5.20 9.29 -19.43
C GLU A 151 5.28 10.62 -18.65
N ALA A 152 5.09 10.57 -17.32
CA ALA A 152 5.23 11.74 -16.47
C ALA A 152 6.65 12.31 -16.50
N PHE A 153 7.67 11.46 -16.41
CA PHE A 153 9.07 11.88 -16.50
C PHE A 153 9.41 12.41 -17.88
N ASP A 154 8.96 11.75 -18.94
CA ASP A 154 9.15 12.19 -20.33
C ASP A 154 8.47 13.56 -20.59
N SER A 155 7.40 13.89 -19.85
CA SER A 155 6.72 15.19 -19.89
C SER A 155 7.34 16.26 -18.97
N GLY A 156 8.48 15.95 -18.31
CA GLY A 156 9.25 16.89 -17.49
C GLY A 156 8.87 16.93 -16.01
N SER A 157 8.10 15.96 -15.49
CA SER A 157 7.86 15.85 -14.05
C SER A 157 9.12 15.43 -13.32
N VAL A 158 9.45 16.12 -12.20
CA VAL A 158 10.59 15.80 -11.35
C VAL A 158 10.27 14.69 -10.34
N GLY A 159 8.98 14.42 -10.17
CA GLY A 159 8.47 13.38 -9.29
C GLY A 159 7.03 12.99 -9.63
N VAL A 160 6.66 11.82 -9.17
CA VAL A 160 5.33 11.24 -9.34
C VAL A 160 4.79 10.82 -7.99
N VAL A 161 3.53 11.14 -7.72
CA VAL A 161 2.80 10.65 -6.55
C VAL A 161 1.74 9.67 -7.02
N ILE A 162 1.82 8.41 -6.57
CA ILE A 162 0.81 7.39 -6.86
C ILE A 162 -0.11 7.28 -5.65
N THR A 163 -1.36 7.73 -5.79
CA THR A 163 -2.38 7.51 -4.77
C THR A 163 -2.97 6.11 -4.93
N HIS A 164 -2.92 5.32 -3.87
CA HIS A 164 -3.19 3.88 -3.93
C HIS A 164 -3.98 3.42 -2.70
N GLY A 165 -4.80 2.38 -2.84
CA GLY A 165 -5.42 1.75 -1.68
C GLY A 165 -4.38 1.06 -0.80
N THR A 166 -4.56 1.15 0.53
CA THR A 166 -3.48 0.83 1.48
C THR A 166 -3.18 -0.66 1.65
N ASP A 167 -4.09 -1.58 1.27
CA ASP A 167 -3.92 -3.01 1.58
C ASP A 167 -2.76 -3.65 0.81
N THR A 168 -2.52 -3.23 -0.43
CA THR A 168 -1.42 -3.74 -1.26
C THR A 168 -0.47 -2.64 -1.77
N LEU A 169 -0.53 -1.44 -1.17
CA LEU A 169 0.33 -0.31 -1.53
C LEU A 169 1.82 -0.70 -1.50
N HIS A 170 2.25 -1.38 -0.45
CA HIS A 170 3.63 -1.83 -0.26
C HIS A 170 4.06 -2.89 -1.29
N VAL A 171 3.15 -3.73 -1.76
CA VAL A 171 3.42 -4.70 -2.85
C VAL A 171 3.66 -3.97 -4.16
N SER A 172 2.80 -3.00 -4.50
CA SER A 172 2.94 -2.20 -5.71
C SER A 172 4.19 -1.31 -5.68
N ALA A 173 4.53 -0.74 -4.51
CA ALA A 173 5.75 0.05 -4.33
C ALA A 173 7.01 -0.81 -4.52
N SER A 174 7.01 -2.05 -3.99
CA SER A 174 8.07 -3.02 -4.25
C SER A 174 8.18 -3.36 -5.74
N ALA A 175 7.05 -3.62 -6.40
CA ALA A 175 7.03 -3.94 -7.82
C ALA A 175 7.64 -2.80 -8.67
N LEU A 176 7.27 -1.54 -8.40
CA LEU A 176 7.85 -0.42 -9.13
C LEU A 176 9.34 -0.23 -8.81
N SER A 177 9.77 -0.48 -7.56
CA SER A 177 11.20 -0.43 -7.22
C SER A 177 12.03 -1.40 -8.09
N PHE A 178 11.59 -2.66 -8.21
CA PHE A 178 12.27 -3.63 -9.08
C PHE A 178 12.18 -3.26 -10.56
N ALA A 179 11.03 -2.76 -11.03
CA ALA A 179 10.87 -2.35 -12.42
C ALA A 179 11.87 -1.26 -12.82
N PHE A 180 12.11 -0.27 -11.96
CA PHE A 180 12.98 0.88 -12.25
C PHE A 180 14.45 0.69 -11.84
N ALA A 181 14.74 -0.16 -10.84
CA ALA A 181 16.09 -0.27 -10.30
C ALA A 181 16.65 -1.72 -10.25
N GLY A 182 15.84 -2.75 -10.48
CA GLY A 182 16.27 -4.14 -10.38
C GLY A 182 17.41 -4.54 -11.33
N ASN A 183 17.57 -3.84 -12.45
CA ASN A 183 18.70 -4.01 -13.38
C ASN A 183 19.92 -3.11 -13.06
N GLY A 184 19.99 -2.54 -11.86
CA GLY A 184 21.10 -1.68 -11.44
C GLY A 184 20.97 -0.21 -11.87
N GLY A 185 19.82 0.18 -12.42
CA GLY A 185 19.52 1.56 -12.77
C GLY A 185 18.77 2.34 -11.69
N LYS A 186 18.21 3.49 -12.08
CA LYS A 186 17.29 4.29 -11.28
C LYS A 186 16.24 4.98 -12.16
N PRO A 187 15.07 5.39 -11.61
CA PRO A 187 14.12 6.24 -12.32
C PRO A 187 14.67 7.65 -12.56
N ALA A 188 14.10 8.37 -13.51
CA ALA A 188 14.49 9.74 -13.83
C ALA A 188 14.05 10.77 -12.78
N GLY A 189 13.09 10.42 -11.94
CA GLY A 189 12.58 11.25 -10.85
C GLY A 189 12.04 10.40 -9.70
N ARG A 190 11.50 11.05 -8.68
CA ARG A 190 11.00 10.39 -7.47
C ARG A 190 9.67 9.71 -7.72
N ILE A 191 9.51 8.46 -7.31
CA ILE A 191 8.25 7.71 -7.34
C ILE A 191 7.78 7.53 -5.90
N VAL A 192 6.65 8.13 -5.56
CA VAL A 192 6.12 8.21 -4.20
C VAL A 192 4.74 7.57 -4.14
N PHE A 193 4.59 6.50 -3.37
CA PHE A 193 3.31 5.91 -3.05
C PHE A 193 2.73 6.52 -1.79
N THR A 194 1.45 6.84 -1.84
CA THR A 194 0.70 7.29 -0.67
C THR A 194 -0.74 6.81 -0.72
N GLY A 195 -1.41 6.86 0.42
CA GLY A 195 -2.80 6.48 0.59
C GLY A 195 -3.35 7.03 1.89
N SER A 196 -4.54 6.58 2.28
CA SER A 196 -5.13 6.95 3.56
C SER A 196 -5.71 5.73 4.27
N GLN A 197 -5.38 5.55 5.54
CA GLN A 197 -5.98 4.54 6.40
C GLN A 197 -7.40 4.92 6.82
N ARG A 198 -7.67 6.22 6.87
CA ARG A 198 -8.97 6.78 7.22
C ARG A 198 -9.41 7.74 6.13
N SER A 199 -10.61 7.51 5.59
CA SER A 199 -11.16 8.36 4.54
C SER A 199 -11.16 9.85 4.91
N SER A 200 -11.01 10.71 3.91
CA SER A 200 -10.91 12.16 4.05
C SER A 200 -12.11 12.81 4.73
N ASP A 201 -13.24 12.13 4.76
CA ASP A 201 -14.48 12.58 5.39
C ASP A 201 -14.58 12.28 6.89
N ARG A 202 -13.56 11.65 7.49
CA ARG A 202 -13.51 11.34 8.93
C ARG A 202 -12.63 12.32 9.68
N ALA A 203 -13.06 12.69 10.89
CA ALA A 203 -12.16 13.33 11.85
C ALA A 203 -10.96 12.39 12.10
N SER A 204 -9.77 12.95 12.27
CA SER A 204 -8.50 12.19 12.35
C SER A 204 -8.13 11.42 11.07
N SER A 205 -8.60 11.86 9.89
CA SER A 205 -8.09 11.38 8.62
C SER A 205 -6.61 11.69 8.49
N ASP A 206 -5.87 10.76 7.90
CA ASP A 206 -4.46 10.89 7.55
C ASP A 206 -4.25 11.32 6.08
N ALA A 207 -5.34 11.51 5.32
CA ALA A 207 -5.29 11.74 3.89
C ALA A 207 -4.54 13.02 3.51
N THR A 208 -4.85 14.15 4.18
CA THR A 208 -4.27 15.47 3.86
C THR A 208 -2.78 15.49 4.14
N GLU A 209 -2.35 15.07 5.34
CA GLU A 209 -0.93 15.09 5.71
C GLU A 209 -0.11 14.11 4.86
N ASN A 210 -0.65 12.92 4.59
CA ASN A 210 0.00 11.95 3.71
C ASN A 210 0.18 12.50 2.30
N LEU A 211 -0.87 13.09 1.71
CA LEU A 211 -0.80 13.64 0.36
C LEU A 211 0.14 14.85 0.28
N LEU A 212 0.03 15.77 1.22
CA LEU A 212 0.88 16.97 1.30
C LEU A 212 2.36 16.57 1.40
N SER A 213 2.67 15.62 2.29
CA SER A 213 4.03 15.11 2.46
C SER A 213 4.53 14.35 1.23
N ALA A 214 3.66 13.57 0.57
CA ALA A 214 4.02 12.85 -0.65
C ALA A 214 4.36 13.81 -1.79
N VAL A 215 3.54 14.86 -2.01
CA VAL A 215 3.82 15.89 -3.01
C VAL A 215 5.10 16.66 -2.68
N TYR A 216 5.28 17.01 -1.39
CA TYR A 216 6.50 17.68 -0.95
C TYR A 216 7.75 16.82 -1.22
N TRP A 217 7.73 15.51 -0.92
CA TRP A 217 8.86 14.62 -1.22
C TRP A 217 9.08 14.45 -2.72
N ALA A 218 8.02 14.31 -3.50
CA ALA A 218 8.11 14.21 -4.95
C ALA A 218 8.76 15.46 -5.58
N ALA A 219 8.45 16.65 -5.05
CA ALA A 219 8.99 17.93 -5.53
C ALA A 219 10.41 18.22 -5.01
N ASN A 220 10.64 18.03 -3.70
CA ASN A 220 11.79 18.59 -2.97
C ASN A 220 12.66 17.55 -2.26
N GLY A 221 12.27 16.27 -2.27
CA GLY A 221 13.03 15.19 -1.63
C GLY A 221 14.43 15.02 -2.22
N SER A 222 15.26 14.21 -1.58
CA SER A 222 16.60 13.90 -2.08
C SER A 222 16.54 13.33 -3.49
N GLU A 223 17.61 13.50 -4.28
CA GLU A 223 17.69 12.84 -5.58
C GLU A 223 17.66 11.32 -5.42
N VAL A 224 17.12 10.60 -6.38
CA VAL A 224 17.04 9.15 -6.34
C VAL A 224 18.42 8.52 -6.59
N SER A 225 18.78 7.54 -5.78
CA SER A 225 20.01 6.75 -5.93
C SER A 225 19.77 5.43 -6.66
N GLY A 226 18.57 4.85 -6.53
CA GLY A 226 18.20 3.52 -7.01
C GLY A 226 18.43 2.42 -5.98
N ASP A 227 18.90 2.76 -4.77
CA ASP A 227 19.16 1.84 -3.67
C ASP A 227 18.25 2.21 -2.48
N GLY A 228 17.17 1.48 -2.32
CA GLY A 228 16.11 1.72 -1.35
C GLY A 228 15.11 2.82 -1.70
N ASP A 229 15.43 3.69 -2.66
CA ASP A 229 14.67 4.91 -2.96
C ASP A 229 14.07 4.97 -4.38
N ALA A 230 14.16 3.89 -5.15
CA ALA A 230 13.62 3.84 -6.52
C ALA A 230 12.10 4.07 -6.57
N ALA A 231 11.37 3.51 -5.60
CA ALA A 231 10.03 3.91 -5.23
C ALA A 231 9.94 3.91 -3.70
N VAL A 232 9.30 4.93 -3.15
CA VAL A 232 9.14 5.10 -1.70
C VAL A 232 7.67 5.16 -1.31
N THR A 233 7.39 4.91 -0.04
CA THR A 233 6.08 5.18 0.55
C THR A 233 6.17 6.39 1.48
N VAL A 234 5.16 7.26 1.44
CA VAL A 234 5.03 8.40 2.36
C VAL A 234 3.71 8.26 3.09
N MET A 235 3.78 7.91 4.37
CA MET A 235 2.64 7.65 5.25
C MET A 235 2.95 8.17 6.66
N HIS A 236 1.94 8.34 7.51
CA HIS A 236 2.13 8.76 8.90
C HIS A 236 3.20 7.92 9.62
N ALA A 237 4.13 8.61 10.29
CA ALA A 237 5.22 7.99 11.05
C ALA A 237 4.75 7.41 12.39
N GLY A 238 3.73 8.02 12.97
CA GLY A 238 3.13 7.67 14.25
C GLY A 238 1.61 7.84 14.24
N SER A 239 0.98 7.66 15.39
CA SER A 239 -0.47 7.87 15.55
C SER A 239 -0.86 9.34 15.67
N GLY A 240 0.09 10.23 15.98
CA GLY A 240 -0.09 11.69 16.06
C GLY A 240 0.02 12.37 14.70
N ASP A 241 -0.34 13.66 14.67
CA ASP A 241 -0.23 14.51 13.49
C ASP A 241 1.17 15.09 13.34
N GLY A 242 1.48 15.64 12.16
CA GLY A 242 2.63 16.47 11.89
C GLY A 242 3.91 15.77 11.45
N ILE A 243 3.95 14.42 11.40
CA ILE A 243 5.13 13.68 10.93
C ILE A 243 4.72 12.55 10.01
N CYS A 244 5.27 12.54 8.78
CA CYS A 244 5.16 11.44 7.84
C CYS A 244 6.53 10.79 7.61
N ALA A 245 6.55 9.45 7.51
CA ALA A 245 7.73 8.66 7.22
C ALA A 245 7.91 8.47 5.72
N VAL A 246 9.13 8.66 5.23
CA VAL A 246 9.56 8.26 3.90
C VAL A 246 10.30 6.92 4.03
N SER A 247 9.72 5.87 3.49
CA SER A 247 10.24 4.51 3.65
C SER A 247 10.50 3.85 2.29
N PRO A 248 11.57 3.03 2.16
CA PRO A 248 11.79 2.19 0.99
C PRO A 248 10.57 1.37 0.62
N GLY A 249 10.12 1.42 -0.64
CA GLY A 249 9.01 0.61 -1.11
C GLY A 249 9.25 -0.89 -0.97
N VAL A 250 10.49 -1.32 -1.08
CA VAL A 250 10.92 -2.73 -0.91
C VAL A 250 11.09 -3.15 0.55
N GLY A 251 11.10 -2.22 1.50
CA GLY A 251 11.33 -2.52 2.92
C GLY A 251 10.11 -2.29 3.81
N VAL A 252 9.07 -1.64 3.31
CA VAL A 252 7.90 -1.29 4.13
C VAL A 252 6.82 -2.37 4.06
N ARG A 253 6.08 -2.54 5.16
CA ARG A 253 4.91 -3.44 5.24
C ARG A 253 3.76 -2.79 6.00
N LYS A 254 2.52 -3.07 5.58
CA LYS A 254 1.32 -2.71 6.34
C LYS A 254 1.15 -3.66 7.52
N MET A 255 1.45 -3.17 8.73
CA MET A 255 1.44 -3.96 9.98
C MET A 255 0.12 -3.90 10.74
N HIS A 256 -0.79 -3.02 10.36
CA HIS A 256 -2.07 -2.88 11.04
C HIS A 256 -3.19 -2.56 10.04
N SER A 257 -4.36 -3.13 10.25
CA SER A 257 -5.50 -2.98 9.33
C SER A 257 -6.03 -1.54 9.21
N THR A 258 -5.95 -0.72 10.27
CA THR A 258 -6.67 0.58 10.34
C THR A 258 -5.90 1.73 10.98
N ARG A 259 -4.73 1.50 11.62
CA ARG A 259 -3.95 2.58 12.28
C ARG A 259 -3.31 3.49 11.22
N ARG A 260 -3.17 4.79 11.53
CA ARG A 260 -2.50 5.75 10.64
C ARG A 260 -1.03 5.39 10.42
N ASP A 261 -0.33 4.95 11.46
CA ASP A 261 1.04 4.46 11.47
C ASP A 261 1.16 2.95 11.12
N ALA A 262 0.28 2.45 10.28
CA ALA A 262 0.27 1.03 9.90
C ALA A 262 1.49 0.60 9.10
N PHE A 263 2.13 1.51 8.36
CA PHE A 263 3.27 1.21 7.51
C PHE A 263 4.57 1.30 8.30
N GLN A 264 5.22 0.14 8.49
CA GLN A 264 6.46 0.04 9.25
C GLN A 264 7.53 -0.66 8.42
N MET A 265 8.80 -0.32 8.69
CA MET A 265 9.93 -0.99 8.06
C MET A 265 10.07 -2.43 8.54
N VAL A 266 10.48 -3.30 7.64
CA VAL A 266 10.90 -4.68 7.89
C VAL A 266 12.38 -4.77 7.55
N ASN A 267 13.18 -5.21 8.51
CA ASN A 267 14.62 -5.45 8.34
C ASN A 267 15.45 -4.23 7.86
N GLY A 268 14.98 -3.02 8.05
CA GLY A 268 15.69 -1.83 7.59
C GLY A 268 15.19 -0.57 8.27
N GLU A 269 15.66 0.58 7.80
CA GLU A 269 15.35 1.89 8.35
C GLU A 269 14.59 2.77 7.36
N ARG A 270 13.91 3.78 7.87
CA ARG A 270 13.28 4.84 7.07
C ARG A 270 14.37 5.65 6.36
N ILE A 271 14.06 6.13 5.16
CA ILE A 271 14.94 7.04 4.42
C ILE A 271 14.97 8.41 5.10
N SER A 272 13.80 8.92 5.48
CA SER A 272 13.63 10.26 6.03
C SER A 272 12.32 10.38 6.80
N GLU A 273 12.16 11.48 7.52
CA GLU A 273 10.90 11.94 8.10
C GLU A 273 10.59 13.34 7.59
N ILE A 274 9.34 13.58 7.25
CA ILE A 274 8.82 14.89 6.86
C ILE A 274 8.04 15.45 8.02
N SER A 275 8.47 16.61 8.50
CA SER A 275 7.78 17.38 9.55
C SER A 275 6.89 18.43 8.92
N ILE A 276 5.63 18.49 9.38
CA ILE A 276 4.64 19.50 9.00
C ILE A 276 4.49 20.45 10.17
N SER A 277 4.79 21.73 9.95
CA SER A 277 4.72 22.76 10.98
C SER A 277 4.03 24.02 10.44
N ARG A 278 3.86 25.02 11.31
CA ARG A 278 3.34 26.34 10.89
C ARG A 278 4.33 27.12 9.99
N GLU A 279 5.60 26.74 10.02
CA GLU A 279 6.67 27.34 9.21
C GLU A 279 6.78 26.66 7.83
N GLY A 280 6.03 25.58 7.59
CA GLY A 280 6.02 24.80 6.36
C GLY A 280 6.45 23.35 6.57
N LEU A 281 6.83 22.70 5.47
CA LEU A 281 7.33 21.32 5.45
C LEU A 281 8.86 21.30 5.40
N SER A 282 9.43 20.36 6.12
CA SER A 282 10.87 20.08 6.09
C SER A 282 11.11 18.58 6.20
N HIS A 283 12.28 18.11 5.80
CA HIS A 283 12.64 16.70 5.93
C HIS A 283 14.05 16.52 6.51
N THR A 284 14.27 15.37 7.13
CA THR A 284 15.60 14.99 7.62
C THR A 284 16.53 14.77 6.42
N PRO A 285 17.74 15.35 6.40
CA PRO A 285 18.69 15.18 5.32
C PRO A 285 19.08 13.71 5.12
N VAL A 286 19.19 13.30 3.85
CA VAL A 286 19.55 11.94 3.47
C VAL A 286 20.98 11.94 2.93
N SER A 287 21.84 11.08 3.49
CA SER A 287 23.15 10.80 2.92
C SER A 287 23.04 9.67 1.91
N LYS A 288 23.67 9.82 0.74
CA LYS A 288 23.62 8.82 -0.34
C LYS A 288 24.90 8.03 -0.42
N SER A 289 24.76 6.72 -0.70
CA SER A 289 25.89 5.81 -0.88
C SER A 289 26.19 5.51 -2.36
N GLN A 290 25.21 5.61 -3.25
CA GLN A 290 25.33 5.24 -4.66
C GLN A 290 24.72 6.30 -5.58
N ASN A 291 25.20 6.39 -6.82
CA ASN A 291 24.64 7.22 -7.88
C ASN A 291 24.55 6.38 -9.16
N ARG A 292 23.41 5.68 -9.32
CA ARG A 292 23.14 4.85 -10.49
C ARG A 292 22.71 5.72 -11.67
N GLU A 293 22.88 5.17 -12.88
CA GLU A 293 22.40 5.81 -14.10
C GLU A 293 20.89 5.67 -14.26
N VAL A 294 20.26 6.68 -14.88
CA VAL A 294 18.85 6.60 -15.25
C VAL A 294 18.66 5.58 -16.35
N THR A 295 17.78 4.62 -16.14
CA THR A 295 17.47 3.57 -17.10
C THR A 295 15.96 3.46 -17.35
N LYS A 296 15.59 2.90 -18.51
CA LYS A 296 14.19 2.59 -18.79
C LYS A 296 13.72 1.46 -17.86
N PRO A 297 12.49 1.55 -17.35
CA PRO A 297 11.92 0.50 -16.52
C PRO A 297 11.67 -0.78 -17.32
N THR A 298 11.69 -1.90 -16.60
CA THR A 298 11.24 -3.20 -17.11
C THR A 298 9.76 -3.42 -16.84
N LYS A 299 9.18 -4.43 -17.49
CA LYS A 299 7.77 -4.77 -17.33
C LYS A 299 7.60 -6.14 -16.68
N TYR A 300 6.42 -6.36 -16.15
CA TYR A 300 5.97 -7.63 -15.61
C TYR A 300 5.23 -8.44 -16.70
N ASP A 301 5.62 -9.70 -16.88
CA ASP A 301 4.84 -10.63 -17.71
C ASP A 301 3.56 -11.02 -16.96
N THR A 302 2.42 -10.65 -17.52
CA THR A 302 1.10 -10.90 -16.91
C THR A 302 0.66 -12.36 -16.98
N ALA A 303 1.36 -13.20 -17.74
CA ALA A 303 1.09 -14.63 -17.80
C ALA A 303 1.71 -15.41 -16.64
N ILE A 304 2.73 -14.86 -15.97
CA ILE A 304 3.37 -15.48 -14.82
C ILE A 304 2.40 -15.58 -13.65
N LYS A 305 2.27 -16.78 -13.11
CA LYS A 305 1.47 -17.09 -11.92
C LYS A 305 2.39 -17.60 -10.81
N ILE A 306 2.28 -17.03 -9.61
CA ILE A 306 3.05 -17.44 -8.44
C ILE A 306 2.07 -17.92 -7.37
N ALA A 307 2.20 -19.18 -6.94
CA ALA A 307 1.44 -19.72 -5.83
C ALA A 307 2.09 -19.31 -4.51
N GLN A 308 1.29 -19.02 -3.49
CA GLN A 308 1.77 -18.71 -2.15
C GLN A 308 1.10 -19.63 -1.13
N PHE A 309 1.92 -20.27 -0.29
CA PHE A 309 1.48 -21.15 0.80
C PHE A 309 2.14 -20.76 2.12
N ILE A 310 1.53 -21.19 3.22
CA ILE A 310 2.06 -20.97 4.56
C ILE A 310 2.50 -22.32 5.14
N ALA A 311 3.77 -22.42 5.57
CA ALA A 311 4.28 -23.60 6.24
C ALA A 311 3.62 -23.75 7.63
N GLY A 312 3.22 -24.98 7.95
CA GLY A 312 2.57 -25.33 9.19
C GLY A 312 1.97 -26.73 9.11
N PRO A 313 1.15 -27.12 10.09
CA PRO A 313 0.64 -28.49 10.21
C PRO A 313 -0.31 -28.93 9.07
N HIS A 314 -0.71 -28.04 8.19
CA HIS A 314 -1.60 -28.30 7.06
C HIS A 314 -0.97 -28.00 5.70
N LEU A 315 0.36 -27.93 5.61
CA LEU A 315 1.05 -27.87 4.33
C LEU A 315 1.30 -29.30 3.83
N HIS A 316 0.58 -29.71 2.80
CA HIS A 316 0.63 -31.04 2.18
C HIS A 316 1.15 -30.99 0.75
N SER A 317 1.62 -32.13 0.26
CA SER A 317 2.22 -32.31 -1.08
C SER A 317 1.22 -32.00 -2.23
N ASP A 318 -0.05 -32.28 -2.05
CA ASP A 318 -1.11 -32.07 -3.06
C ASP A 318 -1.27 -30.57 -3.45
N LEU A 319 -0.94 -29.65 -2.54
CA LEU A 319 -0.93 -28.20 -2.86
C LEU A 319 0.18 -27.84 -3.87
N ILE A 320 1.36 -28.44 -3.71
CA ILE A 320 2.49 -28.27 -4.64
C ILE A 320 2.14 -28.87 -6.00
N GLU A 321 1.60 -30.10 -6.00
CA GLU A 321 1.15 -30.75 -7.23
C GLU A 321 0.04 -29.98 -7.95
N ALA A 322 -0.94 -29.42 -7.20
CA ALA A 322 -2.00 -28.64 -7.79
C ALA A 322 -1.46 -27.36 -8.45
N ALA A 323 -0.48 -26.68 -7.84
CA ALA A 323 0.17 -25.53 -8.44
C ALA A 323 0.89 -25.89 -9.75
N GLN A 324 1.62 -27.01 -9.78
CA GLN A 324 2.28 -27.50 -10.99
C GLN A 324 1.26 -27.84 -12.10
N LYS A 325 0.19 -28.58 -11.76
CA LYS A 325 -0.89 -28.96 -12.70
C LYS A 325 -1.66 -27.76 -13.25
N ALA A 326 -1.68 -26.63 -12.51
CA ALA A 326 -2.35 -25.39 -12.91
C ALA A 326 -1.41 -24.38 -13.61
N ASP A 327 -0.24 -24.84 -14.07
CA ASP A 327 0.77 -24.04 -14.79
C ASP A 327 1.22 -22.77 -14.03
N TYR A 328 1.46 -22.91 -12.73
CA TYR A 328 2.17 -21.87 -12.00
C TYR A 328 3.65 -21.83 -12.36
N SER A 329 4.24 -20.65 -12.36
CA SER A 329 5.63 -20.42 -12.76
C SER A 329 6.60 -20.57 -11.58
N ALA A 330 6.11 -20.42 -10.35
CA ALA A 330 6.88 -20.61 -9.11
C ALA A 330 5.93 -20.80 -7.93
N ILE A 331 6.48 -21.33 -6.84
CA ILE A 331 5.82 -21.47 -5.53
C ILE A 331 6.65 -20.71 -4.49
N ILE A 332 6.00 -19.86 -3.71
CA ILE A 332 6.59 -19.24 -2.51
C ILE A 332 5.90 -19.86 -1.30
N ILE A 333 6.68 -20.44 -0.40
CA ILE A 333 6.20 -20.97 0.86
C ILE A 333 6.72 -20.08 2.00
N HIS A 334 5.82 -19.53 2.79
CA HIS A 334 6.18 -18.75 3.98
C HIS A 334 6.62 -19.72 5.09
N GLY A 335 7.95 -19.91 5.21
CA GLY A 335 8.58 -20.85 6.13
C GLY A 335 8.58 -20.36 7.57
N THR A 336 8.64 -21.27 8.52
CA THR A 336 8.70 -20.96 9.95
C THR A 336 10.12 -20.61 10.40
N GLY A 337 10.26 -19.75 11.41
CA GLY A 337 11.56 -19.35 11.96
C GLY A 337 12.50 -18.82 10.88
N LEU A 338 13.60 -19.50 10.63
CA LEU A 338 14.59 -19.14 9.62
C LEU A 338 14.23 -19.62 8.20
N GLY A 339 12.98 -19.91 7.91
CA GLY A 339 12.52 -20.38 6.59
C GLY A 339 12.30 -21.89 6.51
N HIS A 340 12.02 -22.57 7.64
CA HIS A 340 11.88 -24.03 7.66
C HIS A 340 10.50 -24.49 7.19
N LEU A 341 10.50 -25.65 6.50
CA LEU A 341 9.33 -26.36 6.01
C LEU A 341 9.16 -27.69 6.77
N PRO A 342 7.96 -28.27 6.86
CA PRO A 342 7.73 -29.57 7.48
C PRO A 342 8.13 -30.71 6.55
N ILE A 343 9.45 -30.98 6.41
CA ILE A 343 10.01 -31.96 5.48
C ILE A 343 10.73 -33.13 6.17
N GLU A 344 10.60 -33.27 7.48
CA GLU A 344 11.25 -34.34 8.22
C GLU A 344 10.26 -35.16 9.05
N ASN A 345 10.44 -36.46 9.08
CA ASN A 345 9.62 -37.45 9.79
C ASN A 345 10.49 -38.29 10.73
N SER A 346 11.16 -37.61 11.69
CA SER A 346 12.19 -38.21 12.54
C SER A 346 11.66 -39.36 13.43
N ASN A 347 10.37 -39.36 13.78
CA ASN A 347 9.76 -40.38 14.61
C ASN A 347 8.99 -41.44 13.80
N GLY A 348 8.77 -41.23 12.49
CA GLY A 348 7.99 -42.13 11.63
C GLY A 348 6.46 -42.00 11.78
N ASP A 349 5.98 -40.97 12.47
CA ASP A 349 4.56 -40.72 12.73
C ASP A 349 3.91 -39.66 11.86
N ALA A 350 4.70 -39.03 10.95
CA ALA A 350 4.27 -37.98 10.02
C ALA A 350 4.73 -38.26 8.57
N PRO A 351 4.25 -39.34 7.93
CA PRO A 351 4.68 -39.72 6.57
C PRO A 351 4.38 -38.63 5.53
N GLU A 352 3.40 -37.76 5.74
CA GLU A 352 3.11 -36.61 4.89
C GLU A 352 4.27 -35.63 4.75
N ASN A 353 5.18 -35.57 5.72
CA ASN A 353 6.38 -34.74 5.64
C ASN A 353 7.38 -35.33 4.63
N ASP A 354 7.53 -36.67 4.58
CA ASP A 354 8.36 -37.35 3.60
C ASP A 354 7.77 -37.18 2.18
N GLU A 355 6.45 -37.26 2.05
CA GLU A 355 5.75 -37.04 0.79
C GLU A 355 5.96 -35.59 0.29
N LEU A 356 5.87 -34.61 1.18
CA LEU A 356 6.11 -33.21 0.86
C LEU A 356 7.55 -32.97 0.40
N ALA A 357 8.53 -33.52 1.13
CA ALA A 357 9.96 -33.43 0.76
C ALA A 357 10.20 -34.00 -0.64
N ASN A 358 9.70 -35.22 -0.91
CA ASN A 358 9.81 -35.87 -2.21
C ASN A 358 9.13 -35.08 -3.33
N THR A 359 7.97 -34.47 -3.07
CA THR A 359 7.25 -33.65 -4.06
C THR A 359 8.00 -32.35 -4.38
N ILE A 360 8.65 -31.74 -3.37
CA ILE A 360 9.50 -30.55 -3.57
C ILE A 360 10.72 -30.92 -4.40
N GLU A 361 11.43 -32.01 -4.06
CA GLU A 361 12.64 -32.47 -4.76
C GLU A 361 12.38 -32.73 -6.25
N HIS A 362 11.21 -33.25 -6.61
CA HIS A 362 10.80 -33.55 -7.98
C HIS A 362 9.95 -32.46 -8.62
N SER A 363 9.88 -31.28 -8.02
CA SER A 363 9.08 -30.19 -8.53
C SER A 363 9.57 -29.69 -9.89
N SER A 364 8.66 -29.58 -10.85
CA SER A 364 8.94 -29.02 -12.19
C SER A 364 9.06 -27.50 -12.21
N ILE A 365 8.67 -26.82 -11.11
CA ILE A 365 8.73 -25.38 -10.94
C ILE A 365 9.48 -25.02 -9.65
N PRO A 366 10.19 -23.88 -9.61
CA PRO A 366 10.96 -23.50 -8.44
C PRO A 366 10.11 -23.35 -7.19
N VAL A 367 10.59 -23.90 -6.08
CA VAL A 367 10.04 -23.75 -4.74
C VAL A 367 10.95 -22.82 -3.94
N ILE A 368 10.39 -21.73 -3.45
CA ILE A 368 11.11 -20.64 -2.78
C ILE A 368 10.56 -20.49 -1.37
N VAL A 369 11.39 -20.26 -0.37
CA VAL A 369 10.94 -19.88 0.96
C VAL A 369 11.04 -18.38 1.16
N ALA A 370 9.96 -17.81 1.72
CA ALA A 370 9.92 -16.51 2.36
C ALA A 370 9.81 -16.71 3.88
N ASN A 371 10.06 -15.68 4.69
CA ASN A 371 9.90 -15.80 6.12
C ASN A 371 8.45 -15.51 6.56
N GLN A 372 7.89 -16.29 7.48
CA GLN A 372 6.67 -15.94 8.22
C GLN A 372 6.93 -14.88 9.28
N CYS A 373 8.13 -14.90 9.87
CA CYS A 373 8.52 -13.89 10.83
C CYS A 373 8.61 -12.53 10.14
N ILE A 374 8.11 -11.50 10.80
CA ILE A 374 8.08 -10.15 10.21
C ILE A 374 9.51 -9.63 10.02
N ASN A 375 10.39 -9.87 10.98
CA ASN A 375 11.79 -9.49 10.92
C ASN A 375 12.70 -10.71 10.98
N GLY A 376 13.89 -10.58 10.43
CA GLY A 376 14.92 -11.60 10.38
C GLY A 376 15.10 -12.20 8.99
N PRO A 377 16.22 -12.92 8.75
CA PRO A 377 16.53 -13.50 7.47
C PRO A 377 15.88 -14.87 7.24
N VAL A 378 15.89 -15.31 5.98
CA VAL A 378 15.83 -16.74 5.64
C VAL A 378 17.26 -17.27 5.71
N ASP A 379 17.59 -18.04 6.74
CA ASP A 379 18.91 -18.64 6.89
C ASP A 379 18.81 -20.18 7.02
N LEU A 380 18.98 -20.84 5.89
CA LEU A 380 18.91 -22.30 5.79
C LEU A 380 20.21 -23.00 6.18
N ASN A 381 21.27 -22.28 6.55
CA ASN A 381 22.56 -22.87 6.92
C ASN A 381 22.68 -23.21 8.40
N VAL A 382 21.87 -22.60 9.26
CA VAL A 382 21.97 -22.75 10.73
C VAL A 382 21.67 -24.18 11.16
N TYR A 383 20.58 -24.76 10.67
CA TYR A 383 20.14 -26.10 11.06
C TYR A 383 20.31 -27.12 9.93
N SER A 384 20.52 -28.41 10.27
CA SER A 384 20.57 -29.51 9.29
C SER A 384 19.34 -29.53 8.39
N LYS A 385 18.17 -29.33 8.97
CA LYS A 385 16.90 -29.28 8.23
C LYS A 385 16.90 -28.22 7.13
N GLY A 386 17.47 -27.03 7.38
CA GLY A 386 17.59 -25.99 6.36
C GLY A 386 18.54 -26.39 5.24
N ARG A 387 19.64 -27.08 5.56
CA ARG A 387 20.56 -27.63 4.54
C ARG A 387 19.88 -28.71 3.70
N ASN A 388 19.12 -29.61 4.35
CA ASN A 388 18.33 -30.62 3.64
C ASN A 388 17.32 -29.96 2.69
N GLN A 389 16.71 -28.83 3.09
CA GLN A 389 15.81 -28.07 2.19
C GLN A 389 16.55 -27.58 0.95
N GLN A 390 17.79 -27.07 1.10
CA GLN A 390 18.58 -26.63 -0.05
C GLN A 390 18.97 -27.81 -0.94
N GLU A 391 19.30 -28.97 -0.36
CA GLU A 391 19.67 -30.19 -1.10
C GLU A 391 18.51 -30.68 -1.98
N ILE A 392 17.26 -30.58 -1.53
CA ILE A 392 16.07 -30.92 -2.33
C ILE A 392 15.58 -29.75 -3.22
N GLY A 393 16.39 -28.70 -3.40
CA GLY A 393 16.17 -27.64 -4.38
C GLY A 393 15.35 -26.44 -3.89
N VAL A 394 15.10 -26.28 -2.58
CA VAL A 394 14.42 -25.11 -2.04
C VAL A 394 15.35 -23.89 -2.13
N LEU A 395 14.85 -22.80 -2.74
CA LEU A 395 15.51 -21.51 -2.91
C LEU A 395 15.13 -20.53 -1.81
N GLY A 396 15.84 -19.37 -1.74
CA GLY A 396 15.50 -18.25 -0.85
C GLY A 396 16.48 -18.04 0.31
N HIS A 397 17.44 -18.95 0.52
CA HIS A 397 18.52 -18.73 1.51
C HIS A 397 19.23 -17.40 1.24
N GLY A 398 19.50 -16.66 2.31
CA GLY A 398 20.16 -15.34 2.26
C GLY A 398 19.23 -14.15 2.01
N SER A 399 17.94 -14.38 1.78
CA SER A 399 16.99 -13.28 1.64
C SER A 399 16.58 -12.70 2.99
N THR A 400 16.64 -11.36 3.09
CA THR A 400 16.09 -10.57 4.22
C THR A 400 14.91 -9.72 3.79
N ALA A 401 14.50 -9.83 2.52
CA ALA A 401 13.36 -9.10 1.97
C ALA A 401 12.06 -9.48 2.69
N SER A 402 11.14 -8.53 2.81
CA SER A 402 9.78 -8.84 3.25
C SER A 402 9.12 -9.84 2.30
N PRO A 403 8.17 -10.66 2.74
CA PRO A 403 7.48 -11.60 1.86
C PRO A 403 6.89 -10.94 0.61
N GLU A 404 6.37 -9.74 0.75
CA GLU A 404 5.77 -8.96 -0.34
C GLU A 404 6.83 -8.44 -1.33
N ALA A 405 7.98 -7.99 -0.83
CA ALA A 405 9.11 -7.60 -1.69
C ALA A 405 9.70 -8.82 -2.39
N LEU A 406 9.81 -9.96 -1.71
CA LEU A 406 10.26 -11.21 -2.32
C LEU A 406 9.31 -11.67 -3.42
N LEU A 407 7.99 -11.59 -3.22
CA LEU A 407 7.00 -11.88 -4.26
C LEU A 407 7.21 -11.01 -5.50
N ALA A 408 7.38 -9.70 -5.31
CA ALA A 408 7.63 -8.77 -6.41
C ALA A 408 8.95 -9.07 -7.11
N LYS A 409 10.01 -9.41 -6.36
CA LYS A 409 11.33 -9.80 -6.88
C LYS A 409 11.28 -11.07 -7.71
N VAL A 410 10.62 -12.12 -7.22
CA VAL A 410 10.45 -13.39 -7.95
C VAL A 410 9.71 -13.16 -9.26
N HIS A 411 8.61 -12.42 -9.22
CA HIS A 411 7.84 -12.11 -10.43
C HIS A 411 8.67 -11.29 -11.42
N TRP A 412 9.38 -10.27 -10.95
CA TRP A 412 10.26 -9.44 -11.76
C TRP A 412 11.39 -10.28 -12.39
N ALA A 413 12.02 -11.15 -11.61
CA ALA A 413 13.09 -12.02 -12.07
C ALA A 413 12.60 -12.95 -13.21
N LEU A 414 11.49 -13.63 -13.00
CA LEU A 414 10.88 -14.50 -14.01
C LEU A 414 10.48 -13.72 -15.26
N SER A 415 9.90 -12.54 -15.12
CA SER A 415 9.50 -11.67 -16.24
C SER A 415 10.68 -11.23 -17.10
N ASN A 416 11.87 -11.12 -16.50
CA ASN A 416 13.08 -10.62 -17.16
C ASN A 416 14.10 -11.73 -17.46
N GLY A 417 13.70 -13.01 -17.35
CA GLY A 417 14.56 -14.18 -17.65
C GLY A 417 15.80 -14.27 -16.76
N LYS A 418 15.70 -13.78 -15.51
CA LYS A 418 16.79 -13.87 -14.53
C LYS A 418 16.76 -15.20 -13.82
N ASP A 419 17.94 -15.69 -13.46
CA ASP A 419 18.07 -16.83 -12.58
C ASP A 419 17.63 -16.47 -11.16
N LEU A 420 16.96 -17.38 -10.46
CA LEU A 420 16.45 -17.14 -9.10
C LEU A 420 17.54 -17.20 -8.01
N THR A 421 18.80 -17.46 -8.36
CA THR A 421 19.94 -17.27 -7.44
C THR A 421 20.10 -15.83 -6.97
N ILE A 422 19.56 -14.85 -7.74
CA ILE A 422 19.58 -13.43 -7.36
C ILE A 422 18.72 -13.09 -6.13
N LEU A 423 17.93 -14.04 -5.60
CA LEU A 423 17.02 -13.75 -4.48
C LEU A 423 17.77 -13.28 -3.22
N SER A 424 19.01 -13.72 -3.01
CA SER A 424 19.89 -13.28 -1.91
C SER A 424 20.65 -11.99 -2.21
N GLU A 425 20.72 -11.54 -3.47
CA GLU A 425 21.40 -10.30 -3.83
C GLU A 425 20.57 -9.09 -3.43
N ASN A 426 21.23 -7.97 -3.14
CA ASN A 426 20.56 -6.68 -2.97
C ASN A 426 20.51 -5.95 -4.31
N LEU A 427 19.34 -5.89 -4.95
CA LEU A 427 19.16 -5.25 -6.26
C LEU A 427 18.77 -3.77 -6.13
N CYS A 428 17.88 -3.43 -5.20
CA CYS A 428 17.37 -2.09 -5.05
C CYS A 428 17.01 -1.72 -3.59
N GLY A 429 17.73 -2.30 -2.62
CA GLY A 429 17.57 -2.01 -1.20
C GLY A 429 16.65 -2.98 -0.45
N GLU A 430 16.31 -4.12 -1.04
CA GLU A 430 15.40 -5.10 -0.44
C GLU A 430 16.09 -6.08 0.52
N ASN A 431 17.40 -6.25 0.41
CA ASN A 431 18.16 -7.17 1.25
C ASN A 431 19.20 -6.42 2.10
N GLU A 432 19.27 -6.76 3.39
CA GLU A 432 20.21 -6.21 4.38
C GLU A 432 21.22 -7.27 4.80
N SER A 433 22.44 -7.17 4.27
CA SER A 433 23.50 -8.15 4.49
C SER A 433 23.93 -8.30 5.96
N SER A 434 23.79 -7.26 6.79
CA SER A 434 24.17 -7.30 8.20
C SER A 434 23.33 -8.29 9.02
N LEU A 435 22.14 -8.67 8.54
CA LEU A 435 21.26 -9.63 9.21
C LEU A 435 21.66 -11.09 8.97
N MET A 436 22.61 -11.36 8.08
CA MET A 436 23.11 -12.70 7.78
C MET A 436 24.37 -13.09 8.57
N ASN A 437 24.87 -12.19 9.45
CA ASN A 437 26.10 -12.38 10.24
C ASN A 437 25.83 -12.78 11.69
#